data_acddff7d8243e30af19b0c090a037130
#
_entry.id   acddff7d8243e30af19b0c090a037130
#
_cell.length_a   1.000
_cell.length_b   1.000
_cell.length_c   1.000
_cell.angle_alpha   90.00
_cell.angle_beta   90.00
_cell.angle_gamma   90.00
#
_symmetry.space_group_name_H-M   'P 1'
#
loop_
_entity.id
_entity.type
_entity.pdbx_description
1 polymer ?
#
loop_
_entity_poly.entity_id
_entity_poly.type
_entity_poly.pdbx_seq_one_letter_code
_entity_poly.pdbx_strand_id
1 'polypeptide(L)'
;MSKSKGTFVEINLRSLQHNFDYIKSIISDKTKILAVIKAYAYGSEPYKIASFLQKLQVDYFAVAYTSEALKLRQSGIKKPILIFHPQPESLSAIIKYKLIPTLYSFKILQSFKEVLNAEKLKNYPVHLKINTGWNRIGLNLIAPPKLPWN
;
A
#
# COMPACT_ATOMS: atom_id res chain seq x y z
N MET A 1 9.23 -15.58 37.51
CA MET A 1 8.37 -15.46 36.31
C MET A 1 8.49 -16.72 35.48
N SER A 2 7.43 -17.48 35.36
CA SER A 2 7.40 -18.72 34.55
C SER A 2 7.59 -18.36 33.09
N LYS A 3 8.66 -18.88 32.45
CA LYS A 3 8.82 -18.79 30.99
C LYS A 3 7.70 -19.63 30.38
N SER A 4 6.75 -18.99 29.67
CA SER A 4 5.73 -19.71 28.92
C SER A 4 6.43 -20.63 27.91
N LYS A 5 6.13 -21.94 27.97
CA LYS A 5 6.58 -22.92 26.99
C LYS A 5 5.72 -22.78 25.71
N GLY A 6 5.94 -21.75 24.92
CA GLY A 6 5.19 -21.49 23.69
C GLY A 6 6.08 -21.00 22.57
N THR A 7 5.60 -21.11 21.33
CA THR A 7 6.26 -20.48 20.17
C THR A 7 6.07 -18.95 20.25
N PHE A 8 7.13 -18.21 20.06
CA PHE A 8 7.08 -16.74 20.03
C PHE A 8 7.87 -16.22 18.81
N VAL A 9 7.48 -15.04 18.35
CA VAL A 9 8.18 -14.30 17.31
C VAL A 9 8.88 -13.12 17.94
N GLU A 10 10.19 -13.04 17.78
CA GLU A 10 11.02 -11.92 18.22
C GLU A 10 11.29 -10.99 17.04
N ILE A 11 11.00 -9.69 17.20
CA ILE A 11 11.22 -8.67 16.17
C ILE A 11 12.28 -7.70 16.65
N ASN A 12 13.43 -7.69 15.97
CA ASN A 12 14.52 -6.78 16.27
C ASN A 12 14.39 -5.48 15.47
N LEU A 13 13.89 -4.43 16.09
CA LEU A 13 13.73 -3.12 15.44
C LEU A 13 15.06 -2.43 15.10
N ARG A 14 16.15 -2.74 15.80
CA ARG A 14 17.49 -2.20 15.44
C ARG A 14 17.97 -2.78 14.11
N SER A 15 17.75 -4.06 13.88
CA SER A 15 18.06 -4.70 12.59
C SER A 15 17.19 -4.11 11.46
N LEU A 16 15.94 -3.82 11.74
CA LEU A 16 15.06 -3.13 10.77
C LEU A 16 15.58 -1.73 10.44
N GLN A 17 16.02 -0.97 11.44
CA GLN A 17 16.65 0.34 11.21
C GLN A 17 17.91 0.22 10.38
N HIS A 18 18.82 -0.68 10.76
CA HIS A 18 20.05 -0.91 10.01
C HIS A 18 19.78 -1.20 8.53
N ASN A 19 18.81 -2.08 8.23
CA ASN A 19 18.43 -2.39 6.85
C ASN A 19 17.84 -1.18 6.12
N PHE A 20 17.02 -0.38 6.80
CA PHE A 20 16.45 0.85 6.23
C PHE A 20 17.56 1.87 5.91
N ASP A 21 18.47 2.11 6.85
CA ASP A 21 19.58 3.04 6.69
C ASP A 21 20.54 2.58 5.57
N TYR A 22 20.81 1.27 5.49
CA TYR A 22 21.61 0.70 4.42
C TYR A 22 20.96 0.94 3.03
N ILE A 23 19.68 0.62 2.87
CA ILE A 23 18.96 0.89 1.60
C ILE A 23 19.05 2.39 1.28
N LYS A 24 18.84 3.25 2.26
CA LYS A 24 18.89 4.70 2.08
C LYS A 24 20.27 5.20 1.66
N SER A 25 21.34 4.55 2.12
CA SER A 25 22.72 4.92 1.77
C SER A 25 23.12 4.59 0.34
N ILE A 26 22.45 3.63 -0.31
CA ILE A 26 22.79 3.17 -1.66
C ILE A 26 21.84 3.72 -2.76
N ILE A 27 20.82 4.48 -2.39
CA ILE A 27 19.90 5.11 -3.33
C ILE A 27 20.13 6.63 -3.36
N SER A 28 19.69 7.28 -4.45
CA SER A 28 19.73 8.74 -4.54
C SER A 28 18.77 9.39 -3.52
N ASP A 29 19.11 10.58 -3.01
CA ASP A 29 18.25 11.37 -2.11
C ASP A 29 16.88 11.70 -2.72
N LYS A 30 16.76 11.68 -4.04
CA LYS A 30 15.49 11.88 -4.77
C LYS A 30 14.63 10.63 -4.82
N THR A 31 15.18 9.45 -4.51
CA THR A 31 14.48 8.17 -4.56
C THR A 31 13.64 7.98 -3.31
N LYS A 32 12.36 7.69 -3.49
CA LYS A 32 11.45 7.42 -2.38
C LYS A 32 11.41 5.94 -2.02
N ILE A 33 11.31 5.66 -0.72
CA ILE A 33 11.19 4.31 -0.19
C ILE A 33 9.73 4.00 0.13
N LEU A 34 9.21 2.92 -0.48
CA LEU A 34 7.89 2.36 -0.17
C LEU A 34 8.06 1.04 0.56
N ALA A 35 7.64 1.00 1.83
CA ALA A 35 7.70 -0.22 2.64
C ALA A 35 6.44 -1.06 2.46
N VAL A 36 6.62 -2.32 2.04
CA VAL A 36 5.51 -3.28 1.85
C VAL A 36 5.29 -4.05 3.15
N ILE A 37 4.11 -3.88 3.76
CA ILE A 37 3.73 -4.46 5.06
C ILE A 37 2.42 -5.26 4.99
N LYS A 38 2.11 -5.80 3.82
CA LYS A 38 0.97 -6.71 3.59
C LYS A 38 1.12 -8.04 4.34
N ALA A 39 0.04 -8.82 4.41
CA ALA A 39 0.02 -10.15 5.01
C ALA A 39 0.63 -10.16 6.42
N TYR A 40 0.14 -9.25 7.28
CA TYR A 40 0.63 -9.11 8.65
C TYR A 40 2.12 -8.77 8.72
N ALA A 41 2.61 -7.89 7.83
CA ALA A 41 4.02 -7.60 7.63
C ALA A 41 4.85 -8.89 7.46
N TYR A 42 4.35 -9.77 6.57
CA TYR A 42 4.92 -11.10 6.30
C TYR A 42 5.02 -12.00 7.54
N GLY A 43 3.98 -11.99 8.38
CA GLY A 43 3.89 -12.82 9.59
C GLY A 43 4.56 -12.24 10.84
N SER A 44 4.88 -10.94 10.82
CA SER A 44 5.43 -10.22 11.98
C SER A 44 4.36 -9.35 12.66
N GLU A 45 4.66 -8.10 12.98
CA GLU A 45 3.77 -7.17 13.67
C GLU A 45 3.63 -5.85 12.89
N PRO A 46 2.58 -5.72 12.05
CA PRO A 46 2.48 -4.62 11.09
C PRO A 46 2.42 -3.24 11.74
N TYR A 47 1.76 -3.10 12.89
CA TYR A 47 1.54 -1.78 13.50
C TYR A 47 2.81 -1.23 14.12
N LYS A 48 3.56 -2.08 14.83
CA LYS A 48 4.86 -1.69 15.42
C LYS A 48 5.89 -1.42 14.34
N ILE A 49 5.97 -2.26 13.32
CA ILE A 49 6.86 -2.09 12.17
C ILE A 49 6.52 -0.79 11.43
N ALA A 50 5.25 -0.56 11.09
CA ALA A 50 4.83 0.65 10.38
C ALA A 50 5.09 1.92 11.22
N SER A 51 4.75 1.89 12.52
CA SER A 51 5.00 3.01 13.41
C SER A 51 6.50 3.33 13.52
N PHE A 52 7.34 2.30 13.59
CA PHE A 52 8.78 2.46 13.64
C PHE A 52 9.35 3.03 12.34
N LEU A 53 8.98 2.47 11.18
CA LEU A 53 9.39 2.97 9.87
C LEU A 53 8.85 4.39 9.59
N GLN A 54 7.67 4.74 10.09
CA GLN A 54 7.16 6.10 10.02
C GLN A 54 8.06 7.09 10.77
N LYS A 55 8.60 6.72 11.94
CA LYS A 55 9.59 7.53 12.68
C LYS A 55 10.90 7.66 11.93
N LEU A 56 11.33 6.64 11.21
CA LEU A 56 12.50 6.67 10.33
C LEU A 56 12.25 7.43 9.00
N GLN A 57 11.07 8.05 8.84
CA GLN A 57 10.72 8.86 7.68
C GLN A 57 10.64 8.08 6.35
N VAL A 58 10.15 6.82 6.39
CA VAL A 58 9.75 6.13 5.15
C VAL A 58 8.75 7.00 4.38
N ASP A 59 8.79 6.98 3.05
CA ASP A 59 7.93 7.84 2.24
C ASP A 59 6.51 7.29 2.11
N TYR A 60 6.38 5.97 1.88
CA TYR A 60 5.12 5.29 1.61
C TYR A 60 5.05 3.95 2.32
N PHE A 61 3.84 3.51 2.58
CA PHE A 61 3.54 2.11 2.87
C PHE A 61 2.74 1.49 1.73
N ALA A 62 2.81 0.15 1.61
CA ALA A 62 1.92 -0.59 0.73
C ALA A 62 1.40 -1.86 1.41
N VAL A 63 0.13 -2.16 1.12
CA VAL A 63 -0.58 -3.34 1.60
C VAL A 63 -1.31 -4.04 0.44
N ALA A 64 -1.78 -5.27 0.66
CA ALA A 64 -2.54 -5.98 -0.37
C ALA A 64 -3.97 -5.45 -0.46
N TYR A 65 -4.67 -5.33 0.67
CA TYR A 65 -6.10 -5.05 0.72
C TYR A 65 -6.43 -3.81 1.55
N THR A 66 -7.60 -3.23 1.26
CA THR A 66 -8.10 -2.04 1.97
C THR A 66 -8.24 -2.28 3.47
N SER A 67 -8.65 -3.48 3.90
CA SER A 67 -8.79 -3.84 5.32
C SER A 67 -7.48 -3.71 6.11
N GLU A 68 -6.34 -4.04 5.50
CA GLU A 68 -5.01 -3.87 6.12
C GLU A 68 -4.68 -2.37 6.28
N ALA A 69 -4.95 -1.58 5.22
CA ALA A 69 -4.71 -0.13 5.24
C ALA A 69 -5.56 0.59 6.31
N LEU A 70 -6.83 0.19 6.46
CA LEU A 70 -7.72 0.75 7.48
C LEU A 70 -7.18 0.53 8.90
N LYS A 71 -6.71 -0.68 9.19
CA LYS A 71 -6.11 -1.01 10.49
C LYS A 71 -4.85 -0.17 10.75
N LEU A 72 -4.02 0.06 9.73
CA LEU A 72 -2.86 0.94 9.84
C LEU A 72 -3.26 2.40 10.10
N ARG A 73 -4.29 2.91 9.43
CA ARG A 73 -4.82 4.26 9.72
C ARG A 73 -5.33 4.37 11.15
N GLN A 74 -6.07 3.37 11.64
CA GLN A 74 -6.58 3.31 13.01
C GLN A 74 -5.44 3.25 14.04
N SER A 75 -4.30 2.65 13.70
CA SER A 75 -3.11 2.61 14.56
C SER A 75 -2.23 3.89 14.49
N GLY A 76 -2.69 4.95 13.80
CA GLY A 76 -2.02 6.25 13.76
C GLY A 76 -0.99 6.43 12.64
N ILE A 77 -0.97 5.55 11.63
CA ILE A 77 -0.09 5.74 10.47
C ILE A 77 -0.63 6.88 9.60
N LYS A 78 0.18 7.93 9.41
CA LYS A 78 -0.16 9.15 8.63
C LYS A 78 0.43 9.17 7.23
N LYS A 79 1.53 8.44 7.00
CA LYS A 79 2.18 8.35 5.68
C LYS A 79 1.22 7.81 4.61
N PRO A 80 1.40 8.14 3.32
CA PRO A 80 0.61 7.58 2.24
C PRO A 80 0.62 6.04 2.26
N ILE A 81 -0.53 5.42 2.01
CA ILE A 81 -0.67 3.96 1.95
C ILE A 81 -1.23 3.58 0.59
N LEU A 82 -0.46 2.81 -0.18
CA LEU A 82 -0.83 2.22 -1.45
C LEU A 82 -1.52 0.88 -1.22
N ILE A 83 -2.63 0.63 -1.93
CA ILE A 83 -3.34 -0.64 -1.91
C ILE A 83 -3.11 -1.34 -3.25
N PHE A 84 -2.48 -2.51 -3.23
CA PHE A 84 -2.18 -3.26 -4.45
C PHE A 84 -3.40 -3.87 -5.11
N HIS A 85 -4.39 -4.28 -4.31
CA HIS A 85 -5.56 -5.00 -4.80
C HIS A 85 -6.85 -4.49 -4.14
N PRO A 86 -7.26 -3.23 -4.44
CA PRO A 86 -8.53 -2.70 -3.97
C PRO A 86 -9.70 -3.51 -4.53
N GLN A 87 -10.73 -3.71 -3.71
CA GLN A 87 -11.97 -4.36 -4.11
C GLN A 87 -13.06 -3.31 -4.35
N PRO A 88 -14.01 -3.51 -5.29
CA PRO A 88 -15.05 -2.53 -5.61
C PRO A 88 -15.81 -2.05 -4.38
N GLU A 89 -16.17 -2.95 -3.47
CA GLU A 89 -16.94 -2.66 -2.24
C GLU A 89 -16.17 -1.81 -1.22
N SER A 90 -14.87 -1.67 -1.38
CA SER A 90 -14.02 -0.92 -0.46
C SER A 90 -13.61 0.48 -0.98
N LEU A 91 -14.03 0.86 -2.19
CA LEU A 91 -13.56 2.08 -2.85
C LEU A 91 -13.96 3.37 -2.11
N SER A 92 -15.17 3.43 -1.56
CA SER A 92 -15.59 4.58 -0.73
C SER A 92 -14.74 4.73 0.54
N ALA A 93 -14.34 3.60 1.15
CA ALA A 93 -13.44 3.63 2.30
C ALA A 93 -12.04 4.14 1.91
N ILE A 94 -11.56 3.82 0.72
CA ILE A 94 -10.28 4.33 0.17
C ILE A 94 -10.28 5.86 0.17
N ILE A 95 -11.35 6.47 -0.32
CA ILE A 95 -11.51 7.94 -0.35
C ILE A 95 -11.59 8.50 1.07
N LYS A 96 -12.48 7.94 1.90
CA LYS A 96 -12.70 8.40 3.28
C LYS A 96 -11.41 8.44 4.10
N TYR A 97 -10.55 7.43 3.94
CA TYR A 97 -9.30 7.29 4.70
C TYR A 97 -8.05 7.79 3.96
N LYS A 98 -8.23 8.49 2.83
CA LYS A 98 -7.14 9.06 2.02
C LYS A 98 -6.07 8.02 1.69
N LEU A 99 -6.51 6.88 1.14
CA LEU A 99 -5.65 5.79 0.69
C LEU A 99 -5.43 5.88 -0.82
N ILE A 100 -4.38 5.25 -1.34
CA ILE A 100 -4.05 5.31 -2.76
C ILE A 100 -4.34 3.95 -3.40
N PRO A 101 -5.35 3.82 -4.27
CA PRO A 101 -5.64 2.56 -4.94
C PRO A 101 -4.71 2.30 -6.13
N THR A 102 -4.40 1.04 -6.37
CA THR A 102 -3.83 0.57 -7.63
C THR A 102 -4.96 0.13 -8.56
N LEU A 103 -5.11 0.78 -9.69
CA LEU A 103 -6.09 0.41 -10.71
C LEU A 103 -5.44 -0.61 -11.66
N TYR A 104 -5.85 -1.85 -11.56
CA TYR A 104 -5.23 -2.99 -12.24
C TYR A 104 -6.11 -3.62 -13.32
N SER A 105 -7.35 -3.16 -13.47
CA SER A 105 -8.29 -3.59 -14.50
C SER A 105 -9.26 -2.48 -14.87
N PHE A 106 -9.87 -2.56 -16.07
CA PHE A 106 -10.91 -1.61 -16.50
C PHE A 106 -12.13 -1.64 -15.57
N LYS A 107 -12.47 -2.81 -15.04
CA LYS A 107 -13.58 -2.94 -14.07
C LYS A 107 -13.31 -2.08 -12.84
N ILE A 108 -12.15 -2.21 -12.22
CA ILE A 108 -11.83 -1.44 -11.01
C ILE A 108 -11.68 0.05 -11.30
N LEU A 109 -11.15 0.41 -12.49
CA LEU A 109 -11.07 1.80 -12.94
C LEU A 109 -12.47 2.41 -13.07
N GLN A 110 -13.40 1.70 -13.74
CA GLN A 110 -14.76 2.18 -13.92
C GLN A 110 -15.50 2.32 -12.59
N SER A 111 -15.43 1.31 -11.72
CA SER A 111 -16.02 1.38 -10.39
C SER A 111 -15.45 2.55 -9.57
N PHE A 112 -14.14 2.83 -9.67
CA PHE A 112 -13.55 3.95 -8.95
C PHE A 112 -14.00 5.31 -9.49
N LYS A 113 -14.15 5.46 -10.82
CA LYS A 113 -14.72 6.66 -11.44
C LYS A 113 -16.14 6.93 -10.95
N GLU A 114 -16.98 5.89 -10.86
CA GLU A 114 -18.35 6.01 -10.36
C GLU A 114 -18.38 6.53 -8.92
N VAL A 115 -17.52 6.01 -8.05
CA VAL A 115 -17.40 6.48 -6.66
C VAL A 115 -16.89 7.92 -6.61
N LEU A 116 -15.87 8.28 -7.38
CA LEU A 116 -15.37 9.67 -7.45
C LEU A 116 -16.45 10.64 -7.90
N ASN A 117 -17.24 10.27 -8.91
CA ASN A 117 -18.35 11.10 -9.39
C ASN A 117 -19.43 11.28 -8.32
N ALA A 118 -19.81 10.22 -7.62
CA ALA A 118 -20.78 10.28 -6.52
C ALA A 118 -20.31 11.20 -5.38
N GLU A 119 -19.02 11.15 -5.05
CA GLU A 119 -18.38 11.99 -4.03
C GLU A 119 -18.02 13.41 -4.55
N LYS A 120 -18.29 13.71 -5.86
CA LYS A 120 -17.94 14.98 -6.53
C LYS A 120 -16.44 15.34 -6.42
N LEU A 121 -15.59 14.33 -6.40
CA LEU A 121 -14.13 14.48 -6.30
C LEU A 121 -13.46 14.49 -7.67
N LYS A 122 -12.47 15.37 -7.83
CA LYS A 122 -11.58 15.45 -9.00
C LYS A 122 -10.13 15.26 -8.55
N ASN A 123 -9.28 14.79 -9.47
CA ASN A 123 -7.83 14.70 -9.27
C ASN A 123 -7.40 13.83 -8.08
N TYR A 124 -8.06 12.69 -7.86
CA TYR A 124 -7.66 11.76 -6.82
C TYR A 124 -6.41 10.96 -7.22
N PRO A 125 -5.40 10.83 -6.32
CA PRO A 125 -4.17 10.11 -6.63
C PRO A 125 -4.41 8.60 -6.74
N VAL A 126 -3.92 8.01 -7.83
CA VAL A 126 -4.01 6.57 -8.10
C VAL A 126 -2.70 6.04 -8.68
N HIS A 127 -2.46 4.74 -8.55
CA HIS A 127 -1.46 4.03 -9.33
C HIS A 127 -2.12 3.20 -10.42
N LEU A 128 -1.57 3.23 -11.62
CA LEU A 128 -1.96 2.31 -12.70
C LEU A 128 -1.00 1.14 -12.72
N LYS A 129 -1.54 -0.07 -12.71
CA LYS A 129 -0.75 -1.27 -12.88
C LYS A 129 -0.90 -1.81 -14.30
N ILE A 130 0.20 -1.80 -15.04
CA ILE A 130 0.29 -2.31 -16.41
C ILE A 130 0.95 -3.70 -16.37
N ASN A 131 0.40 -4.65 -17.12
CA ASN A 131 1.00 -5.96 -17.29
C ASN A 131 2.10 -5.87 -18.35
N THR A 132 3.34 -5.95 -17.91
CA THR A 132 4.54 -5.91 -18.77
C THR A 132 5.21 -7.28 -18.91
N GLY A 133 4.50 -8.37 -18.60
CA GLY A 133 5.01 -9.74 -18.73
C GLY A 133 4.93 -10.60 -17.46
N TRP A 134 4.66 -10.03 -16.30
CA TRP A 134 4.49 -10.82 -15.07
C TRP A 134 3.22 -11.70 -15.08
N ASN A 135 2.18 -11.30 -15.85
CA ASN A 135 0.95 -12.07 -16.08
C ASN A 135 0.17 -12.47 -14.82
N ARG A 136 0.19 -11.64 -13.77
CA ARG A 136 -0.58 -11.85 -12.55
C ARG A 136 -1.85 -10.99 -12.50
N ILE A 137 -1.67 -9.67 -12.46
CA ILE A 137 -2.72 -8.65 -12.57
C ILE A 137 -2.14 -7.41 -13.24
N GLY A 138 -2.98 -6.65 -13.91
CA GLY A 138 -2.60 -5.41 -14.58
C GLY A 138 -3.37 -5.23 -15.88
N LEU A 139 -3.42 -4.00 -16.36
CA LEU A 139 -3.98 -3.65 -17.65
C LEU A 139 -3.09 -4.24 -18.75
N ASN A 140 -3.68 -4.98 -19.70
CA ASN A 140 -2.98 -5.47 -20.88
C ASN A 140 -2.98 -4.39 -21.96
N LEU A 141 -1.80 -4.04 -22.47
CA LEU A 141 -1.63 -3.03 -23.52
C LEU A 141 -1.67 -3.61 -24.95
N ILE A 142 -1.94 -4.90 -25.13
CA ILE A 142 -1.92 -5.58 -26.45
C ILE A 142 -3.01 -5.09 -27.41
N ALA A 143 -3.96 -4.34 -26.95
CA ALA A 143 -4.79 -3.42 -27.74
C ALA A 143 -5.12 -2.28 -26.80
N PRO A 144 -4.61 -1.06 -27.00
CA PRO A 144 -4.99 0.02 -26.11
C PRO A 144 -6.49 0.23 -26.28
N PRO A 145 -7.32 -0.06 -25.26
CA PRO A 145 -8.63 0.50 -25.25
C PRO A 145 -8.40 2.02 -25.21
N LYS A 146 -9.17 2.74 -26.02
CA LYS A 146 -9.22 4.20 -25.91
C LYS A 146 -9.40 4.54 -24.44
N LEU A 147 -8.35 5.07 -23.81
CA LEU A 147 -8.45 5.48 -22.43
C LEU A 147 -9.50 6.59 -22.36
N PRO A 148 -10.46 6.53 -21.42
CA PRO A 148 -11.64 7.41 -21.43
C PRO A 148 -11.36 8.85 -20.97
N TRP A 149 -10.14 9.32 -21.08
CA TRP A 149 -9.73 10.70 -20.76
C TRP A 149 -9.24 11.50 -21.98
N ASN A 150 -9.72 11.22 -23.19
CA ASN A 150 -9.68 12.15 -24.31
C ASN A 150 -10.96 12.95 -24.35
#